data_6af6fd1ac739b8378204dc397fd548a9
#
_entry.id   6af6fd1ac739b8378204dc397fd548a9
#
_cell.length_a   1.000
_cell.length_b   1.000
_cell.length_c   1.000
_cell.angle_alpha   90.00
_cell.angle_beta   90.00
_cell.angle_gamma   90.00
#
_symmetry.space_group_name_H-M   'P 1'
#
loop_
_entity.id
_entity.type
_entity.pdbx_description
1 polymer ?
#
loop_
_entity_poly.entity_id
_entity_poly.type
_entity_poly.pdbx_seq_one_letter_code
_entity_poly.pdbx_strand_id
1 'polypeptide(L)'
;IPAFFADYVLSHRGRVVAKASVSRNFRFPTLNDLYFLPGGNPDLKREHGVSYDGGVSFAVGRGGSYSLHGEATWFDSYIDDWIVWLPTFKGFWTPKNIKEVHAYGVELKAGLDWQPAPDWQLNADGNFSWTPSINNGDPVDWYDKAIGKQLVYIPEYSASVTGRLTYRSWRFIYKWCYYSERFTTSDNSMKTKIGRVKPYFM
;
A
#
# COMPACT_ATOMS: atom_id res chain seq x y z
N ILE A 1 14.01 -4.92 -15.44
CA ILE A 1 13.80 -5.18 -13.99
C ILE A 1 13.82 -6.68 -13.86
N PRO A 2 14.81 -7.29 -13.19
CA PRO A 2 14.78 -8.71 -12.92
C PRO A 2 13.72 -9.00 -11.85
N ALA A 3 12.86 -9.99 -12.15
CA ALA A 3 11.86 -10.50 -11.23
C ALA A 3 11.74 -12.01 -11.41
N PHE A 4 11.53 -12.71 -10.31
CA PHE A 4 11.26 -14.13 -10.27
C PHE A 4 9.93 -14.35 -9.56
N PHE A 5 9.08 -15.18 -10.14
CA PHE A 5 7.77 -15.55 -9.61
C PHE A 5 7.66 -17.06 -9.58
N ALA A 6 7.07 -17.58 -8.50
CA ALA A 6 6.76 -18.99 -8.36
C ALA A 6 5.37 -19.15 -7.75
N ASP A 7 4.62 -20.11 -8.26
CA ASP A 7 3.36 -20.52 -7.67
C ASP A 7 3.30 -22.05 -7.56
N TYR A 8 2.59 -22.52 -6.53
CA TYR A 8 2.42 -23.95 -6.28
C TYR A 8 0.99 -24.25 -5.85
N VAL A 9 0.34 -25.16 -6.54
CA VAL A 9 -1.04 -25.56 -6.25
C VAL A 9 -1.06 -26.49 -5.04
N LEU A 10 -1.53 -26.02 -3.91
CA LEU A 10 -1.68 -26.78 -2.67
C LEU A 10 -2.92 -27.68 -2.70
N SER A 11 -4.01 -27.22 -3.30
CA SER A 11 -5.25 -27.99 -3.41
C SER A 11 -6.02 -27.64 -4.67
N HIS A 12 -6.36 -28.63 -5.47
CA HIS A 12 -7.16 -28.47 -6.67
C HIS A 12 -8.65 -28.27 -6.36
N ARG A 13 -9.17 -28.86 -5.27
CA ARG A 13 -10.58 -28.74 -4.88
C ARG A 13 -10.97 -27.32 -4.46
N GLY A 14 -10.13 -26.69 -3.64
CA GLY A 14 -10.31 -25.30 -3.18
C GLY A 14 -9.52 -24.29 -4.00
N ARG A 15 -8.87 -24.71 -5.11
CA ARG A 15 -7.95 -23.86 -5.87
C ARG A 15 -7.04 -23.05 -4.96
N VAL A 16 -6.44 -23.73 -3.98
CA VAL A 16 -5.51 -23.08 -3.04
C VAL A 16 -4.14 -23.07 -3.68
N VAL A 17 -3.56 -21.87 -3.83
CA VAL A 17 -2.27 -21.65 -4.47
C VAL A 17 -1.38 -20.85 -3.54
N ALA A 18 -0.20 -21.37 -3.24
CA ALA A 18 0.88 -20.62 -2.62
C ALA A 18 1.62 -19.85 -3.71
N LYS A 19 1.99 -18.61 -3.42
CA LYS A 19 2.69 -17.71 -4.33
C LYS A 19 3.91 -17.14 -3.63
N ALA A 20 4.99 -16.93 -4.38
CA ALA A 20 6.16 -16.21 -3.90
C ALA A 20 6.77 -15.41 -5.04
N SER A 21 7.31 -14.24 -4.72
CA SER A 21 8.07 -13.46 -5.69
C SER A 21 9.26 -12.75 -5.05
N VAL A 22 10.25 -12.47 -5.87
CA VAL A 22 11.35 -11.56 -5.56
C VAL A 22 11.59 -10.69 -6.78
N SER A 23 11.70 -9.39 -6.55
CA SER A 23 11.91 -8.42 -7.62
C SER A 23 12.89 -7.34 -7.20
N ARG A 24 13.68 -6.87 -8.16
CA ARG A 24 14.48 -5.67 -8.01
C ARG A 24 13.79 -4.51 -8.74
N ASN A 25 13.43 -3.48 -7.99
CA ASN A 25 12.67 -2.34 -8.47
C ASN A 25 13.54 -1.09 -8.52
N PHE A 26 13.16 -0.14 -9.36
CA PHE A 26 13.72 1.21 -9.35
C PHE A 26 12.69 2.22 -9.86
N ARG A 27 12.80 3.46 -9.37
CA ARG A 27 11.99 4.60 -9.81
C ARG A 27 12.91 5.77 -10.09
N PHE A 28 12.78 6.37 -11.29
CA PHE A 28 13.45 7.62 -11.59
C PHE A 28 12.69 8.80 -10.99
N PRO A 29 13.39 9.87 -10.56
CA PRO A 29 12.76 11.11 -10.20
C PRO A 29 11.84 11.61 -11.32
N THR A 30 10.68 12.13 -10.96
CA THR A 30 9.78 12.75 -11.94
C THR A 30 10.28 14.13 -12.33
N LEU A 31 9.81 14.68 -13.46
CA LEU A 31 10.12 16.06 -13.84
C LEU A 31 9.71 17.06 -12.75
N ASN A 32 8.63 16.77 -12.01
CA ASN A 32 8.21 17.58 -10.88
C ASN A 32 9.23 17.53 -9.73
N ASP A 33 9.75 16.35 -9.41
CA ASP A 33 10.78 16.21 -8.39
C ASP A 33 12.06 16.98 -8.75
N LEU A 34 12.43 17.00 -10.03
CA LEU A 34 13.67 17.64 -10.50
C LEU A 34 13.52 19.15 -10.68
N TYR A 35 12.42 19.64 -11.24
CA TYR A 35 12.33 20.98 -11.81
C TYR A 35 11.15 21.83 -11.30
N PHE A 36 10.38 21.36 -10.31
CA PHE A 36 9.31 22.18 -9.72
C PHE A 36 9.88 23.45 -9.06
N LEU A 37 9.37 24.61 -9.42
CA LEU A 37 9.79 25.88 -8.81
C LEU A 37 8.82 26.31 -7.71
N PRO A 38 9.35 26.71 -6.53
CA PRO A 38 10.79 26.97 -6.22
C PRO A 38 11.54 25.77 -5.60
N GLY A 39 10.97 24.56 -5.54
CA GLY A 39 11.45 23.50 -4.66
C GLY A 39 12.08 22.27 -5.30
N GLY A 40 12.05 22.11 -6.62
CA GLY A 40 12.62 20.94 -7.29
C GLY A 40 14.14 20.78 -7.03
N ASN A 41 14.62 19.53 -7.13
CA ASN A 41 16.01 19.18 -6.87
C ASN A 41 16.60 18.35 -8.04
N PRO A 42 17.41 18.94 -8.92
CA PRO A 42 18.03 18.25 -10.06
C PRO A 42 19.06 17.17 -9.67
N ASP A 43 19.57 17.20 -8.43
CA ASP A 43 20.61 16.29 -7.94
C ASP A 43 20.03 14.98 -7.36
N LEU A 44 18.75 14.74 -7.51
CA LEU A 44 18.10 13.52 -7.02
C LEU A 44 18.62 12.27 -7.72
N LYS A 45 18.95 11.28 -6.93
CA LYS A 45 19.25 9.94 -7.39
C LYS A 45 17.95 9.15 -7.63
N ARG A 46 18.04 8.11 -8.48
CA ARG A 46 16.95 7.15 -8.66
C ARG A 46 16.78 6.31 -7.39
N GLU A 47 15.55 6.04 -7.02
CA GLU A 47 15.26 5.01 -6.03
C GLU A 47 15.58 3.63 -6.61
N HIS A 48 16.04 2.72 -5.76
CA HIS A 48 16.22 1.32 -6.14
C HIS A 48 16.01 0.43 -4.91
N GLY A 49 15.60 -0.81 -5.13
CA GLY A 49 15.34 -1.69 -4.01
C GLY A 49 15.04 -3.12 -4.42
N VAL A 50 14.88 -3.95 -3.41
CA VAL A 50 14.47 -5.35 -3.55
C VAL A 50 13.20 -5.56 -2.75
N SER A 51 12.25 -6.25 -3.37
CA SER A 51 10.98 -6.63 -2.75
C SER A 51 10.83 -8.14 -2.77
N TYR A 52 10.33 -8.68 -1.67
CA TYR A 52 9.98 -10.07 -1.47
C TYR A 52 8.48 -10.15 -1.15
N ASP A 53 7.77 -11.07 -1.78
CA ASP A 53 6.36 -11.30 -1.51
C ASP A 53 6.11 -12.79 -1.31
N GLY A 54 5.24 -13.11 -0.38
CA GLY A 54 4.80 -14.47 -0.14
C GLY A 54 3.32 -14.49 0.24
N GLY A 55 2.54 -15.40 -0.35
CA GLY A 55 1.12 -15.38 -0.09
C GLY A 55 0.40 -16.67 -0.45
N VAL A 56 -0.86 -16.69 -0.09
CA VAL A 56 -1.77 -17.79 -0.41
C VAL A 56 -3.07 -17.21 -0.96
N SER A 57 -3.54 -17.75 -2.06
CA SER A 57 -4.86 -17.45 -2.60
C SER A 57 -5.74 -18.68 -2.63
N PHE A 58 -7.04 -18.48 -2.50
CA PHE A 58 -8.03 -19.54 -2.62
C PHE A 58 -9.23 -19.09 -3.44
N ALA A 59 -9.92 -20.03 -4.06
CA ALA A 59 -11.19 -19.79 -4.70
C ALA A 59 -12.07 -21.04 -4.54
N VAL A 60 -13.25 -20.87 -3.95
CA VAL A 60 -14.23 -21.91 -3.75
C VAL A 60 -15.60 -21.45 -4.27
N GLY A 61 -16.39 -22.35 -4.81
CA GLY A 61 -17.71 -22.03 -5.32
C GLY A 61 -18.53 -23.27 -5.66
N ARG A 62 -19.82 -23.10 -5.79
CA ARG A 62 -20.74 -24.16 -6.13
C ARG A 62 -21.64 -23.76 -7.29
N GLY A 63 -21.34 -24.33 -8.49
CA GLY A 63 -22.26 -24.41 -9.61
C GLY A 63 -23.03 -23.14 -9.98
N GLY A 64 -22.39 -21.98 -9.95
CA GLY A 64 -23.03 -20.70 -10.29
C GLY A 64 -23.83 -20.03 -9.16
N SER A 65 -24.11 -20.73 -8.03
CA SER A 65 -24.85 -20.12 -6.94
C SER A 65 -24.01 -19.19 -6.09
N TYR A 66 -22.74 -19.53 -5.85
CA TYR A 66 -21.80 -18.64 -5.16
C TYR A 66 -20.35 -18.94 -5.57
N SER A 67 -19.53 -17.91 -5.48
CA SER A 67 -18.08 -17.97 -5.56
C SER A 67 -17.48 -17.12 -4.44
N LEU A 68 -16.59 -17.70 -3.66
CA LEU A 68 -15.81 -17.03 -2.64
C LEU A 68 -14.34 -17.14 -3.02
N HIS A 69 -13.62 -16.02 -3.02
CA HIS A 69 -12.19 -15.99 -3.28
C HIS A 69 -11.49 -15.09 -2.27
N GLY A 70 -10.23 -15.35 -2.05
CA GLY A 70 -9.42 -14.54 -1.15
C GLY A 70 -7.94 -14.73 -1.38
N GLU A 71 -7.18 -13.76 -0.91
CA GLU A 71 -5.73 -13.74 -0.97
C GLU A 71 -5.17 -13.07 0.27
N ALA A 72 -4.15 -13.67 0.86
CA ALA A 72 -3.34 -13.08 1.90
C ALA A 72 -1.90 -13.04 1.40
N THR A 73 -1.30 -11.86 1.36
CA THR A 73 0.07 -11.64 0.92
C THR A 73 0.85 -10.92 2.01
N TRP A 74 1.97 -11.48 2.41
CA TRP A 74 3.01 -10.80 3.16
C TRP A 74 4.03 -10.23 2.17
N PHE A 75 4.52 -9.03 2.42
CA PHE A 75 5.59 -8.43 1.64
C PHE A 75 6.64 -7.78 2.53
N ASP A 76 7.84 -7.67 1.99
CA ASP A 76 8.99 -7.04 2.62
C ASP A 76 9.84 -6.36 1.54
N SER A 77 10.11 -5.06 1.69
CA SER A 77 10.78 -4.23 0.69
C SER A 77 11.80 -3.32 1.32
N TYR A 78 13.01 -3.38 0.82
CA TYR A 78 14.10 -2.49 1.15
C TYR A 78 14.34 -1.56 -0.03
N ILE A 79 14.24 -0.24 0.19
CA ILE A 79 14.30 0.77 -0.84
C ILE A 79 15.36 1.79 -0.47
N ASP A 80 16.39 1.90 -1.28
CA ASP A 80 17.45 2.89 -1.15
C ASP A 80 17.14 4.16 -1.94
N ASP A 81 17.68 5.27 -1.48
CA ASP A 81 17.54 6.60 -2.09
C ASP A 81 16.06 7.01 -2.27
N TRP A 82 15.17 6.64 -1.35
CA TRP A 82 13.75 7.00 -1.38
C TRP A 82 13.54 8.51 -1.49
N ILE A 83 12.73 8.96 -2.43
CA ILE A 83 12.46 10.38 -2.67
C ILE A 83 11.24 10.82 -1.85
N VAL A 84 11.45 11.78 -0.95
CA VAL A 84 10.41 12.39 -0.13
C VAL A 84 10.47 13.90 -0.20
N TRP A 85 9.31 14.55 -0.26
CA TRP A 85 9.20 16.00 -0.16
C TRP A 85 9.21 16.43 1.30
N LEU A 86 10.15 17.28 1.67
CA LEU A 86 10.33 17.80 3.02
C LEU A 86 10.22 19.31 3.04
N PRO A 87 9.67 19.90 4.12
CA PRO A 87 9.63 21.35 4.28
C PRO A 87 11.03 21.91 4.51
N THR A 88 11.30 23.07 3.95
CA THR A 88 12.54 23.81 4.15
C THR A 88 12.33 24.99 5.10
N PHE A 89 13.39 25.51 5.69
CA PHE A 89 13.36 26.76 6.49
C PHE A 89 12.88 27.98 5.70
N LYS A 90 12.93 27.92 4.36
CA LYS A 90 12.50 28.99 3.47
C LYS A 90 10.99 28.96 3.18
N GLY A 91 10.24 28.03 3.78
CA GLY A 91 8.77 27.95 3.67
C GLY A 91 8.26 27.23 2.42
N PHE A 92 9.11 26.60 1.64
CA PHE A 92 8.70 25.73 0.53
C PHE A 92 9.17 24.28 0.74
N TRP A 93 8.58 23.36 0.00
CA TRP A 93 8.94 21.94 0.04
C TRP A 93 9.98 21.63 -1.01
N THR A 94 10.92 20.74 -0.69
CA THR A 94 11.93 20.23 -1.62
C THR A 94 12.06 18.71 -1.49
N PRO A 95 12.22 17.99 -2.60
CA PRO A 95 12.44 16.55 -2.55
C PRO A 95 13.90 16.25 -2.21
N LYS A 96 14.08 15.23 -1.39
CA LYS A 96 15.39 14.68 -1.01
C LYS A 96 15.36 13.17 -1.06
N ASN A 97 16.51 12.56 -1.33
CA ASN A 97 16.66 11.13 -1.11
C ASN A 97 16.85 10.85 0.39
N ILE A 98 16.06 9.93 0.92
CA ILE A 98 16.29 9.27 2.21
C ILE A 98 17.08 7.99 1.91
N LYS A 99 18.11 7.71 2.70
CA LYS A 99 19.09 6.68 2.38
C LYS A 99 18.48 5.28 2.28
N GLU A 100 17.59 4.92 3.21
CA GLU A 100 16.90 3.63 3.22
C GLU A 100 15.51 3.71 3.79
N VAL A 101 14.58 3.03 3.16
CA VAL A 101 13.22 2.80 3.67
C VAL A 101 12.93 1.31 3.70
N HIS A 102 12.50 0.82 4.85
CA HIS A 102 12.01 -0.54 5.01
C HIS A 102 10.48 -0.52 5.05
N ALA A 103 9.84 -1.02 4.01
CA ALA A 103 8.39 -1.16 3.91
C ALA A 103 8.02 -2.64 3.97
N TYR A 104 7.15 -3.02 4.90
CA TYR A 104 6.72 -4.40 5.08
C TYR A 104 5.26 -4.45 5.49
N GLY A 105 4.67 -5.64 5.44
CA GLY A 105 3.31 -5.75 5.90
C GLY A 105 2.53 -6.92 5.36
N VAL A 106 1.20 -6.81 5.50
CA VAL A 106 0.24 -7.82 5.06
C VAL A 106 -0.88 -7.15 4.30
N GLU A 107 -1.21 -7.73 3.15
CA GLU A 107 -2.38 -7.37 2.36
C GLU A 107 -3.37 -8.55 2.35
N LEU A 108 -4.63 -8.24 2.61
CA LEU A 108 -5.73 -9.20 2.55
C LEU A 108 -6.74 -8.73 1.51
N LYS A 109 -7.17 -9.65 0.65
CA LYS A 109 -8.24 -9.45 -0.32
C LYS A 109 -9.27 -10.56 -0.16
N ALA A 110 -10.55 -10.21 -0.22
CA ALA A 110 -11.63 -11.19 -0.21
C ALA A 110 -12.76 -10.72 -1.13
N GLY A 111 -13.38 -11.65 -1.83
CA GLY A 111 -14.51 -11.35 -2.69
C GLY A 111 -15.54 -12.47 -2.66
N LEU A 112 -16.79 -12.07 -2.74
CA LEU A 112 -17.97 -12.92 -2.77
C LEU A 112 -18.83 -12.54 -3.97
N ASP A 113 -19.12 -13.52 -4.82
CA ASP A 113 -20.20 -13.45 -5.79
C ASP A 113 -21.29 -14.43 -5.33
N TRP A 114 -22.51 -13.95 -5.21
CA TRP A 114 -23.61 -14.75 -4.73
C TRP A 114 -24.90 -14.47 -5.50
N GLN A 115 -25.53 -15.51 -6.00
CA GLN A 115 -26.82 -15.47 -6.68
C GLN A 115 -27.85 -16.27 -5.89
N PRO A 116 -28.50 -15.66 -4.87
CA PRO A 116 -29.47 -16.38 -4.03
C PRO A 116 -30.75 -16.76 -4.76
N ALA A 117 -31.10 -16.04 -5.82
CA ALA A 117 -32.27 -16.32 -6.67
C ALA A 117 -32.04 -15.77 -8.09
N PRO A 118 -32.81 -16.18 -9.11
CA PRO A 118 -32.60 -15.79 -10.51
C PRO A 118 -32.53 -14.28 -10.75
N ASP A 119 -33.34 -13.51 -10.01
CA ASP A 119 -33.40 -12.06 -10.16
C ASP A 119 -32.40 -11.29 -9.26
N TRP A 120 -31.66 -11.96 -8.37
CA TRP A 120 -30.78 -11.36 -7.41
C TRP A 120 -29.32 -11.72 -7.64
N GLN A 121 -28.46 -10.73 -7.63
CA GLN A 121 -27.02 -10.93 -7.63
C GLN A 121 -26.36 -9.99 -6.64
N LEU A 122 -25.54 -10.52 -5.75
CA LEU A 122 -24.69 -9.81 -4.83
C LEU A 122 -23.23 -10.05 -5.18
N ASN A 123 -22.48 -8.97 -5.35
CA ASN A 123 -21.01 -9.01 -5.43
C ASN A 123 -20.48 -8.14 -4.29
N ALA A 124 -19.50 -8.64 -3.57
CA ALA A 124 -18.83 -7.89 -2.51
C ALA A 124 -17.33 -8.15 -2.60
N ASP A 125 -16.55 -7.08 -2.65
CA ASP A 125 -15.09 -7.12 -2.64
C ASP A 125 -14.57 -6.26 -1.50
N GLY A 126 -13.60 -6.79 -0.77
CA GLY A 126 -12.92 -6.10 0.30
C GLY A 126 -11.42 -6.24 0.23
N ASN A 127 -10.71 -5.22 0.63
CA ASN A 127 -9.28 -5.29 0.88
C ASN A 127 -8.93 -4.63 2.20
N PHE A 128 -7.84 -5.10 2.79
CA PHE A 128 -7.21 -4.55 3.98
C PHE A 128 -5.71 -4.59 3.77
N SER A 129 -5.02 -3.52 4.15
CA SER A 129 -3.56 -3.45 4.14
C SER A 129 -3.05 -2.93 5.47
N TRP A 130 -2.04 -3.57 5.99
CA TRP A 130 -1.17 -3.08 7.05
C TRP A 130 0.23 -2.94 6.46
N THR A 131 0.71 -1.69 6.33
CA THR A 131 1.89 -1.35 5.52
C THR A 131 2.80 -0.33 6.22
N PRO A 132 3.45 -0.69 7.34
CA PRO A 132 4.49 0.15 7.91
C PRO A 132 5.58 0.46 6.90
N SER A 133 6.06 1.69 6.92
CA SER A 133 7.13 2.17 6.04
C SER A 133 8.09 3.01 6.89
N ILE A 134 9.20 2.41 7.28
CA ILE A 134 10.11 2.95 8.30
C ILE A 134 11.35 3.53 7.64
N ASN A 135 11.74 4.71 8.07
CA ASN A 135 13.02 5.30 7.70
C ASN A 135 14.16 4.58 8.44
N ASN A 136 14.94 3.78 7.74
CA ASN A 136 16.11 3.07 8.26
C ASN A 136 17.44 3.69 7.81
N GLY A 137 17.39 4.86 7.18
CA GLY A 137 18.59 5.56 6.73
C GLY A 137 19.51 5.98 7.87
N ASP A 138 20.71 6.43 7.52
CA ASP A 138 21.60 7.04 8.50
C ASP A 138 21.12 8.43 8.91
N PRO A 139 21.33 8.85 10.15
CA PRO A 139 21.02 10.22 10.58
C PRO A 139 21.74 11.26 9.71
N VAL A 140 21.00 12.29 9.29
CA VAL A 140 21.62 13.44 8.56
C VAL A 140 22.48 14.27 9.50
N ASP A 141 22.09 14.34 10.76
CA ASP A 141 22.81 14.98 11.86
C ASP A 141 22.45 14.32 13.20
N TRP A 142 23.13 14.72 14.28
CA TRP A 142 22.92 14.15 15.62
C TRP A 142 21.55 14.51 16.25
N TYR A 143 20.79 15.43 15.68
CA TYR A 143 19.42 15.77 16.06
C TYR A 143 18.36 15.06 15.20
N ASP A 144 18.77 14.30 14.18
CA ASP A 144 17.82 13.63 13.32
C ASP A 144 17.06 12.54 14.07
N LYS A 145 15.81 12.85 14.40
CA LYS A 145 14.88 11.96 15.11
C LYS A 145 13.99 11.17 14.14
N ALA A 146 14.24 11.24 12.85
CA ALA A 146 13.42 10.55 11.85
C ALA A 146 13.78 9.07 11.68
N ILE A 147 14.94 8.64 12.19
CA ILE A 147 15.39 7.26 12.08
C ILE A 147 14.55 6.34 12.93
N GLY A 148 14.15 5.20 12.35
CA GLY A 148 13.24 4.24 12.99
C GLY A 148 11.79 4.71 13.07
N LYS A 149 11.42 5.78 12.35
CA LYS A 149 10.08 6.35 12.35
C LYS A 149 9.31 6.05 11.08
N GLN A 150 7.98 5.97 11.21
CA GLN A 150 7.06 5.86 10.09
C GLN A 150 7.20 7.06 9.16
N LEU A 151 7.20 6.83 7.85
CA LEU A 151 7.21 7.89 6.86
C LEU A 151 5.98 8.78 6.96
N VAL A 152 6.18 10.06 6.70
CA VAL A 152 5.11 11.07 6.74
C VAL A 152 4.08 10.83 5.64
N TYR A 153 2.81 11.16 5.92
CA TYR A 153 1.67 11.06 5.01
C TYR A 153 1.33 9.65 4.50
N ILE A 154 2.01 8.60 4.94
CA ILE A 154 1.73 7.21 4.61
C ILE A 154 0.88 6.59 5.73
N PRO A 155 -0.35 6.14 5.46
CA PRO A 155 -1.17 5.45 6.46
C PRO A 155 -0.61 4.04 6.71
N GLU A 156 -0.55 3.62 7.97
CA GLU A 156 -0.16 2.25 8.32
C GLU A 156 -1.25 1.24 7.98
N TYR A 157 -2.53 1.68 8.06
CA TYR A 157 -3.67 0.83 7.78
C TYR A 157 -4.56 1.47 6.74
N SER A 158 -5.01 0.67 5.79
CA SER A 158 -6.07 1.05 4.87
C SER A 158 -7.03 -0.11 4.65
N ALA A 159 -8.28 0.21 4.37
CA ALA A 159 -9.29 -0.78 4.04
C ALA A 159 -10.27 -0.22 3.03
N SER A 160 -10.82 -1.08 2.17
CA SER A 160 -11.96 -0.71 1.37
C SER A 160 -12.92 -1.87 1.19
N VAL A 161 -14.19 -1.53 1.02
CA VAL A 161 -15.25 -2.49 0.70
C VAL A 161 -16.08 -1.91 -0.44
N THR A 162 -16.34 -2.73 -1.45
CA THR A 162 -17.26 -2.41 -2.53
C THR A 162 -18.34 -3.47 -2.59
N GLY A 163 -19.59 -3.07 -2.41
CA GLY A 163 -20.76 -3.92 -2.54
C GLY A 163 -21.58 -3.54 -3.78
N ARG A 164 -22.01 -4.52 -4.54
CA ARG A 164 -22.96 -4.35 -5.65
C ARG A 164 -24.12 -5.30 -5.48
N LEU A 165 -25.31 -4.74 -5.40
CA LEU A 165 -26.55 -5.49 -5.37
C LEU A 165 -27.32 -5.23 -6.68
N THR A 166 -27.62 -6.27 -7.41
CA THR A 166 -28.45 -6.21 -8.62
C THR A 166 -29.75 -6.97 -8.35
N TYR A 167 -30.88 -6.34 -8.62
CA TYR A 167 -32.19 -6.94 -8.59
C TYR A 167 -32.93 -6.57 -9.88
N ARG A 168 -33.16 -7.53 -10.76
CA ARG A 168 -33.73 -7.31 -12.11
C ARG A 168 -32.95 -6.23 -12.86
N SER A 169 -33.67 -5.10 -13.16
CA SER A 169 -33.06 -3.92 -13.85
C SER A 169 -32.41 -2.92 -12.91
N TRP A 170 -32.52 -3.10 -11.58
CA TRP A 170 -31.96 -2.19 -10.60
C TRP A 170 -30.57 -2.63 -10.19
N ARG A 171 -29.67 -1.65 -10.03
CA ARG A 171 -28.33 -1.87 -9.54
C ARG A 171 -27.96 -0.83 -8.50
N PHE A 172 -27.57 -1.29 -7.32
CA PHE A 172 -27.04 -0.47 -6.23
C PHE A 172 -25.57 -0.78 -6.04
N ILE A 173 -24.75 0.27 -5.92
CA ILE A 173 -23.31 0.15 -5.67
C ILE A 173 -23.02 0.98 -4.44
N TYR A 174 -22.36 0.37 -3.46
CA TYR A 174 -21.83 1.03 -2.28
C TYR A 174 -20.34 0.83 -2.24
N LYS A 175 -19.57 1.91 -2.02
CA LYS A 175 -18.13 1.88 -1.82
C LYS A 175 -17.79 2.60 -0.54
N TRP A 176 -16.98 1.96 0.30
CA TRP A 176 -16.43 2.50 1.52
C TRP A 176 -14.93 2.35 1.54
N CYS A 177 -14.20 3.40 1.96
CA CYS A 177 -12.76 3.40 2.11
C CYS A 177 -12.39 3.98 3.48
N TYR A 178 -11.36 3.43 4.07
CA TYR A 178 -10.77 3.87 5.33
C TYR A 178 -9.27 4.01 5.19
N TYR A 179 -8.74 5.06 5.77
CA TYR A 179 -7.30 5.27 5.94
C TYR A 179 -7.02 5.68 7.38
N SER A 180 -6.01 5.08 8.00
CA SER A 180 -5.59 5.39 9.35
C SER A 180 -4.98 6.80 9.46
N GLU A 181 -4.70 7.21 10.67
CA GLU A 181 -3.91 8.42 10.94
C GLU A 181 -2.57 8.36 10.21
N ARG A 182 -2.06 9.53 9.85
CA ARG A 182 -0.76 9.71 9.17
C ARG A 182 0.04 10.77 9.87
N PHE A 183 1.31 10.52 10.09
CA PHE A 183 2.21 11.51 10.65
C PHE A 183 2.46 12.63 9.63
N THR A 184 2.65 13.86 10.14
CA THR A 184 3.00 15.03 9.34
C THR A 184 4.43 15.53 9.62
N THR A 185 5.07 14.98 10.65
CA THR A 185 6.45 15.28 11.03
C THR A 185 7.29 14.02 10.97
N SER A 186 8.54 14.13 10.52
CA SER A 186 9.45 13.00 10.33
C SER A 186 9.85 12.31 11.63
N ASP A 187 9.81 13.01 12.76
CA ASP A 187 10.09 12.47 14.09
C ASP A 187 8.88 11.76 14.73
N ASN A 188 7.75 11.71 14.02
CA ASN A 188 6.45 11.21 14.49
C ASN A 188 5.98 11.87 15.82
N SER A 189 6.41 13.09 16.11
CA SER A 189 6.04 13.75 17.34
C SER A 189 4.56 14.14 17.34
N MET A 190 3.90 13.86 18.47
CA MET A 190 2.49 14.24 18.71
C MET A 190 2.35 15.63 19.34
N LYS A 191 3.45 16.35 19.52
CA LYS A 191 3.48 17.62 20.29
C LYS A 191 2.89 18.82 19.54
N THR A 192 2.64 18.72 18.26
CA THR A 192 2.01 19.78 17.47
C THR A 192 0.54 19.47 17.22
N LYS A 193 -0.33 20.49 17.24
CA LYS A 193 -1.77 20.34 16.88
C LYS A 193 -1.99 19.78 15.47
N ILE A 194 -0.94 19.71 14.65
CA ILE A 194 -0.93 19.25 13.27
C ILE A 194 -0.04 17.98 13.14
N GLY A 195 0.29 17.31 14.24
CA GLY A 195 1.21 16.17 14.24
C GLY A 195 0.69 14.93 13.52
N ARG A 196 -0.62 14.80 13.33
CA ARG A 196 -1.27 13.71 12.61
C ARG A 196 -2.41 14.20 11.74
N VAL A 197 -2.51 13.68 10.53
CA VAL A 197 -3.74 13.76 9.73
C VAL A 197 -4.70 12.72 10.28
N LYS A 198 -5.92 13.15 10.65
CA LYS A 198 -6.95 12.24 11.20
C LYS A 198 -7.32 11.14 10.21
N PRO A 199 -7.79 9.99 10.70
CA PRO A 199 -8.40 8.98 9.86
C PRO A 199 -9.56 9.59 9.07
N TYR A 200 -9.79 9.11 7.87
CA TYR A 200 -10.97 9.53 7.10
C TYR A 200 -11.63 8.35 6.40
N PHE A 201 -12.91 8.53 6.14
CA PHE A 201 -13.78 7.61 5.44
C PHE A 201 -14.31 8.28 4.17
N MET A 202 -14.45 7.52 3.11
CA MET A 202 -15.05 7.94 1.84
C MET A 202 -16.08 6.92 1.37
#